data_e29a8b3956e1a2b454664a9d3bc3735f
#
_entry.id   e29a8b3956e1a2b454664a9d3bc3735f
#
_cell.length_a   1.000
_cell.length_b   1.000
_cell.length_c   1.000
_cell.angle_alpha   90.00
_cell.angle_beta   90.00
_cell.angle_gamma   90.00
#
_symmetry.space_group_name_H-M   'P 1'
#
loop_
_entity.id
_entity.type
_entity.pdbx_description
1 polymer ?
#
loop_
_entity_poly.entity_id
_entity_poly.type
_entity_poly.pdbx_seq_one_letter_code
_entity_poly.pdbx_strand_id
1 'polypeptide(L)'
;MAGNRKKDPDLMKEICSFVEDYYFEYHCSPTIRKIASALGIAKTTAYRYLIEMDEKGMLKYDGQSIDTKNIQRSDYKMNRAPVIGSIACGTPELTDEAFEEFVALPVALFGEGDFYVLRTHGDSMIEAGIDDGDKVVVRKQNHANAGDIVVALVDNETTLKTYYPEPEKHRIRLHPENKTMKDIIVRECYIQGVAEHVIKKLNGR
;
A
#
# COMPACT_ATOMS: atom_id res chain seq x y z
N MET A 1 -31.79 -4.09 27.39
CA MET A 1 -32.21 -3.21 26.27
C MET A 1 -31.22 -2.07 26.18
N ALA A 2 -30.25 -2.14 25.28
CA ALA A 2 -29.29 -1.07 25.08
C ALA A 2 -29.96 0.04 24.27
N GLY A 3 -30.22 1.19 24.90
CA GLY A 3 -30.86 2.32 24.28
C GLY A 3 -30.09 2.78 23.06
N ASN A 4 -30.78 2.85 21.93
CA ASN A 4 -30.33 3.42 20.66
C ASN A 4 -30.17 4.94 20.87
N ARG A 5 -29.00 5.36 21.45
CA ARG A 5 -28.67 6.78 21.51
C ARG A 5 -28.48 7.25 20.07
N LYS A 6 -29.36 8.13 19.62
CA LYS A 6 -29.23 8.83 18.34
C LYS A 6 -27.80 9.42 18.30
N LYS A 7 -27.02 9.04 17.31
CA LYS A 7 -25.66 9.57 17.14
C LYS A 7 -25.71 11.06 16.81
N ASP A 8 -24.72 11.75 17.25
CA ASP A 8 -24.59 13.20 17.11
C ASP A 8 -24.46 13.60 15.63
N PRO A 9 -25.40 14.38 15.06
CA PRO A 9 -25.32 14.83 13.69
C PRO A 9 -24.17 15.79 13.42
N ASP A 10 -23.71 16.51 14.42
CA ASP A 10 -22.62 17.47 14.25
C ASP A 10 -21.29 16.71 14.13
N LEU A 11 -21.09 15.67 14.93
CA LEU A 11 -19.93 14.77 14.75
C LEU A 11 -19.94 14.08 13.39
N MET A 12 -21.11 13.74 12.81
CA MET A 12 -21.17 13.19 11.44
C MET A 12 -20.69 14.21 10.41
N LYS A 13 -21.05 15.49 10.57
CA LYS A 13 -20.56 16.56 9.69
C LYS A 13 -19.05 16.75 9.81
N GLU A 14 -18.54 16.75 11.06
CA GLU A 14 -17.10 16.85 11.32
C GLU A 14 -16.33 15.69 10.68
N ILE A 15 -16.86 14.46 10.75
CA ILE A 15 -16.26 13.29 10.06
C ILE A 15 -16.25 13.51 8.55
N CYS A 16 -17.36 13.94 7.94
CA CYS A 16 -17.39 14.23 6.50
C CYS A 16 -16.39 15.29 6.10
N SER A 17 -16.36 16.43 6.81
CA SER A 17 -15.43 17.53 6.54
C SER A 17 -13.98 17.05 6.63
N PHE A 18 -13.61 16.38 7.71
CA PHE A 18 -12.27 15.83 7.86
C PHE A 18 -11.88 14.86 6.75
N VAL A 19 -12.81 13.97 6.34
CA VAL A 19 -12.56 13.01 5.25
C VAL A 19 -12.33 13.74 3.92
N GLU A 20 -13.13 14.77 3.63
CA GLU A 20 -13.00 15.58 2.41
C GLU A 20 -11.70 16.39 2.41
N ASP A 21 -11.40 17.12 3.48
CA ASP A 21 -10.18 17.90 3.62
C ASP A 21 -8.94 17.02 3.48
N TYR A 22 -8.95 15.86 4.14
CA TYR A 22 -7.87 14.90 4.04
C TYR A 22 -7.71 14.35 2.61
N TYR A 23 -8.83 14.04 1.94
CA TYR A 23 -8.79 13.55 0.56
C TYR A 23 -8.25 14.60 -0.41
N PHE A 24 -8.65 15.86 -0.28
CA PHE A 24 -8.16 16.95 -1.15
C PHE A 24 -6.68 17.29 -0.90
N GLU A 25 -6.18 17.06 0.31
CA GLU A 25 -4.77 17.27 0.64
C GLU A 25 -3.87 16.11 0.21
N TYR A 26 -4.31 14.86 0.47
CA TYR A 26 -3.49 13.66 0.28
C TYR A 26 -3.95 12.75 -0.87
N HIS A 27 -5.04 13.07 -1.54
CA HIS A 27 -5.67 12.29 -2.62
C HIS A 27 -5.93 10.81 -2.27
N CYS A 28 -6.19 10.54 -1.00
CA CYS A 28 -6.56 9.20 -0.51
C CYS A 28 -7.48 9.30 0.71
N SER A 29 -8.24 8.25 0.98
CA SER A 29 -9.10 8.17 2.16
C SER A 29 -8.28 8.07 3.44
N PRO A 30 -8.65 8.80 4.52
CA PRO A 30 -8.01 8.62 5.83
C PRO A 30 -8.33 7.23 6.41
N THR A 31 -7.44 6.73 7.26
CA THR A 31 -7.74 5.53 8.07
C THR A 31 -8.70 5.88 9.20
N ILE A 32 -9.44 4.86 9.71
CA ILE A 32 -10.29 5.04 10.90
C ILE A 32 -9.48 5.57 12.11
N ARG A 33 -8.22 5.13 12.24
CA ARG A 33 -7.31 5.61 13.30
C ARG A 33 -7.01 7.10 13.14
N LYS A 34 -6.80 7.55 11.91
CA LYS A 34 -6.53 8.96 11.59
C LYS A 34 -7.75 9.84 11.94
N ILE A 35 -8.96 9.40 11.53
CA ILE A 35 -10.23 10.06 11.88
C ILE A 35 -10.40 10.13 13.40
N ALA A 36 -10.22 9.01 14.09
CA ALA A 36 -10.35 8.92 15.54
C ALA A 36 -9.39 9.88 16.27
N SER A 37 -8.12 9.91 15.83
CA SER A 37 -7.10 10.79 16.40
C SER A 37 -7.40 12.27 16.15
N ALA A 38 -7.81 12.62 14.93
CA ALA A 38 -8.07 14.01 14.55
C ALA A 38 -9.28 14.60 15.28
N LEU A 39 -10.33 13.79 15.49
CA LEU A 39 -11.56 14.22 16.15
C LEU A 39 -11.61 13.90 17.65
N GLY A 40 -10.53 13.36 18.22
CA GLY A 40 -10.45 13.06 19.66
C GLY A 40 -11.44 11.99 20.14
N ILE A 41 -11.82 11.04 19.27
CA ILE A 41 -12.79 9.98 19.58
C ILE A 41 -12.12 8.58 19.56
N ALA A 42 -12.76 7.59 20.19
CA ALA A 42 -12.26 6.22 20.13
C ALA A 42 -12.41 5.62 18.72
N LYS A 43 -11.44 4.78 18.30
CA LYS A 43 -11.47 4.06 17.00
C LYS A 43 -12.80 3.32 16.77
N THR A 44 -13.32 2.65 17.82
CA THR A 44 -14.60 1.94 17.77
C THR A 44 -15.79 2.89 17.57
N THR A 45 -15.70 4.11 18.10
CA THR A 45 -16.71 5.16 17.88
C THR A 45 -16.67 5.62 16.43
N ALA A 46 -15.49 5.98 15.91
CA ALA A 46 -15.32 6.38 14.51
C ALA A 46 -15.87 5.30 13.55
N TYR A 47 -15.51 4.04 13.76
CA TYR A 47 -16.02 2.92 12.96
C TYR A 47 -17.55 2.83 12.97
N ARG A 48 -18.18 2.91 14.14
CA ARG A 48 -19.65 2.85 14.28
C ARG A 48 -20.36 4.04 13.63
N TYR A 49 -19.71 5.21 13.58
CA TYR A 49 -20.22 6.36 12.86
C TYR A 49 -20.15 6.16 11.35
N LEU A 50 -19.02 5.65 10.82
CA LEU A 50 -18.86 5.37 9.40
C LEU A 50 -19.91 4.39 8.88
N ILE A 51 -20.16 3.29 9.60
CA ILE A 51 -21.21 2.31 9.23
C ILE A 51 -22.59 2.98 9.17
N GLU A 52 -22.97 3.77 10.18
CA GLU A 52 -24.28 4.42 10.19
C GLU A 52 -24.39 5.51 9.11
N MET A 53 -23.31 6.21 8.81
CA MET A 53 -23.28 7.23 7.76
C MET A 53 -23.39 6.61 6.38
N ASP A 54 -22.81 5.42 6.18
CA ASP A 54 -22.98 4.61 4.97
C ASP A 54 -24.43 4.13 4.82
N GLU A 55 -25.01 3.55 5.86
CA GLU A 55 -26.44 3.15 5.89
C GLU A 55 -27.40 4.32 5.59
N LYS A 56 -27.04 5.54 6.00
CA LYS A 56 -27.81 6.76 5.71
C LYS A 56 -27.52 7.38 4.34
N GLY A 57 -26.60 6.82 3.57
CA GLY A 57 -26.19 7.35 2.26
C GLY A 57 -25.51 8.72 2.33
N MET A 58 -24.89 9.06 3.49
CA MET A 58 -24.12 10.29 3.66
C MET A 58 -22.73 10.17 3.03
N LEU A 59 -22.15 8.98 3.07
CA LEU A 59 -20.89 8.59 2.44
C LEU A 59 -20.98 7.13 2.01
N LYS A 60 -19.98 6.62 1.29
CA LYS A 60 -19.76 5.20 1.04
C LYS A 60 -18.55 4.74 1.84
N TYR A 61 -18.67 3.60 2.53
CA TYR A 61 -17.58 2.97 3.27
C TYR A 61 -17.53 1.47 2.95
N ASP A 62 -16.48 1.00 2.30
CA ASP A 62 -16.28 -0.39 1.87
C ASP A 62 -15.34 -1.20 2.79
N GLY A 63 -14.96 -0.63 3.94
CA GLY A 63 -13.98 -1.22 4.87
C GLY A 63 -12.55 -0.72 4.64
N GLN A 64 -12.25 -0.14 3.49
CA GLN A 64 -10.94 0.42 3.13
C GLN A 64 -11.01 1.89 2.74
N SER A 65 -11.96 2.27 1.90
CA SER A 65 -12.13 3.65 1.44
C SER A 65 -13.39 4.29 1.99
N ILE A 66 -13.38 5.63 2.04
CA ILE A 66 -14.50 6.46 2.48
C ILE A 66 -14.72 7.51 1.40
N ASP A 67 -15.85 7.42 0.70
CA ASP A 67 -16.20 8.32 -0.38
C ASP A 67 -17.41 9.17 -0.01
N THR A 68 -17.22 10.48 0.14
CA THR A 68 -18.33 11.42 0.23
C THR A 68 -18.86 11.78 -1.17
N LYS A 69 -20.03 12.43 -1.23
CA LYS A 69 -20.57 12.91 -2.51
C LYS A 69 -19.66 13.90 -3.22
N ASN A 70 -18.85 14.65 -2.48
CA ASN A 70 -17.91 15.61 -3.04
C ASN A 70 -16.68 14.90 -3.62
N ILE A 71 -16.20 13.84 -2.97
CA ILE A 71 -15.11 12.99 -3.45
C ILE A 71 -15.54 12.23 -4.72
N GLN A 72 -16.75 11.66 -4.75
CA GLN A 72 -17.29 10.93 -5.92
C GLN A 72 -17.43 11.81 -7.18
N ARG A 73 -17.53 13.12 -7.02
CA ARG A 73 -17.60 14.07 -8.15
C ARG A 73 -16.21 14.41 -8.72
N SER A 74 -15.14 14.06 -8.03
CA SER A 74 -13.81 14.24 -8.58
C SER A 74 -13.52 13.09 -9.55
N ASP A 75 -13.31 13.40 -10.84
CA ASP A 75 -13.09 12.41 -11.93
C ASP A 75 -11.75 11.65 -11.81
N TYR A 76 -11.02 11.78 -10.71
CA TYR A 76 -9.74 11.13 -10.52
C TYR A 76 -9.89 9.81 -9.77
N LYS A 77 -9.80 8.70 -10.51
CA LYS A 77 -9.64 7.37 -9.90
C LYS A 77 -8.23 7.25 -9.33
N MET A 78 -8.16 6.92 -8.04
CA MET A 78 -6.90 6.73 -7.30
C MET A 78 -6.88 5.34 -6.66
N ASN A 79 -5.74 4.64 -6.77
CA ASN A 79 -5.46 3.48 -5.93
C ASN A 79 -4.87 3.97 -4.61
N ARG A 80 -5.33 3.44 -3.49
CA ARG A 80 -4.72 3.66 -2.19
C ARG A 80 -3.63 2.63 -1.96
N ALA A 81 -2.39 3.08 -1.84
CA ALA A 81 -1.24 2.21 -1.65
C ALA A 81 -0.55 2.51 -0.30
N PRO A 82 -0.41 1.52 0.60
CA PRO A 82 0.40 1.69 1.81
C PRO A 82 1.87 1.84 1.46
N VAL A 83 2.58 2.73 2.16
CA VAL A 83 4.04 2.85 2.10
C VAL A 83 4.64 2.00 3.20
N ILE A 84 5.57 1.14 2.82
CA ILE A 84 6.24 0.20 3.69
C ILE A 84 7.72 0.55 3.72
N GLY A 85 8.23 0.93 4.90
CA GLY A 85 9.66 1.25 5.08
C GLY A 85 10.52 0.01 5.13
N SER A 86 10.03 -1.03 5.78
CA SER A 86 10.64 -2.36 5.79
C SER A 86 9.53 -3.40 5.95
N ILE A 87 9.61 -4.51 5.22
CA ILE A 87 8.68 -5.62 5.42
C ILE A 87 9.20 -6.42 6.62
N ALA A 88 8.34 -6.59 7.63
CA ALA A 88 8.70 -7.38 8.81
C ALA A 88 9.07 -8.80 8.41
N CYS A 89 10.20 -9.30 8.93
CA CYS A 89 10.65 -10.66 8.70
C CYS A 89 9.61 -11.67 9.20
N GLY A 90 9.38 -12.72 8.42
CA GLY A 90 8.65 -13.91 8.87
C GLY A 90 7.14 -13.93 8.63
N THR A 91 6.51 -12.88 8.14
CA THR A 91 5.09 -12.92 7.77
C THR A 91 4.89 -12.83 6.26
N PRO A 92 4.21 -13.82 5.64
CA PRO A 92 3.87 -13.75 4.21
C PRO A 92 2.90 -12.61 3.87
N GLU A 93 2.18 -12.10 4.86
CA GLU A 93 1.18 -11.06 4.70
C GLU A 93 1.67 -9.73 5.26
N LEU A 94 1.38 -8.66 4.51
CA LEU A 94 1.60 -7.29 4.94
C LEU A 94 0.58 -6.98 6.04
N THR A 95 1.04 -6.83 7.28
CA THR A 95 0.18 -6.47 8.39
C THR A 95 -0.01 -4.95 8.48
N ASP A 96 -1.18 -4.51 8.97
CA ASP A 96 -1.50 -3.08 9.15
C ASP A 96 -0.49 -2.32 10.03
N GLU A 97 0.30 -3.04 10.82
CA GLU A 97 1.32 -2.47 11.72
C GLU A 97 2.59 -2.03 10.96
N ALA A 98 2.84 -2.58 9.76
CA ALA A 98 3.99 -2.23 8.92
C ALA A 98 3.77 -0.94 8.11
N PHE A 99 2.57 -0.36 8.11
CA PHE A 99 2.23 0.78 7.27
C PHE A 99 2.63 2.10 7.95
N GLU A 100 3.57 2.81 7.35
CA GLU A 100 4.00 4.14 7.78
C GLU A 100 2.97 5.20 7.39
N GLU A 101 2.55 5.20 6.13
CA GLU A 101 1.64 6.16 5.52
C GLU A 101 0.89 5.51 4.36
N PHE A 102 -0.12 6.20 3.81
CA PHE A 102 -0.76 5.82 2.55
C PHE A 102 -0.53 6.91 1.52
N VAL A 103 -0.31 6.51 0.27
CA VAL A 103 -0.24 7.40 -0.87
C VAL A 103 -1.35 7.09 -1.87
N ALA A 104 -1.77 8.09 -2.62
CA ALA A 104 -2.70 7.95 -3.71
C ALA A 104 -1.93 7.79 -5.03
N LEU A 105 -2.16 6.68 -5.73
CA LEU A 105 -1.57 6.41 -7.04
C LEU A 105 -2.64 6.62 -8.11
N PRO A 106 -2.50 7.61 -9.02
CA PRO A 106 -3.45 7.83 -10.10
C PRO A 106 -3.60 6.60 -10.99
N VAL A 107 -4.85 6.11 -11.16
CA VAL A 107 -5.14 4.97 -12.04
C VAL A 107 -4.68 5.24 -13.48
N ALA A 108 -4.73 6.49 -13.92
CA ALA A 108 -4.27 6.88 -15.24
C ALA A 108 -2.76 6.65 -15.49
N LEU A 109 -1.95 6.58 -14.43
CA LEU A 109 -0.50 6.34 -14.52
C LEU A 109 -0.11 4.91 -14.15
N PHE A 110 -0.79 4.34 -13.15
CA PHE A 110 -0.40 3.06 -12.55
C PHE A 110 -1.36 1.90 -12.89
N GLY A 111 -2.48 2.19 -13.59
CA GLY A 111 -3.53 1.21 -13.82
C GLY A 111 -4.37 0.94 -12.56
N GLU A 112 -5.41 0.13 -12.69
CA GLU A 112 -6.20 -0.39 -11.57
C GLU A 112 -5.49 -1.59 -10.94
N GLY A 113 -5.46 -1.67 -9.60
CA GLY A 113 -4.88 -2.81 -8.91
C GLY A 113 -4.70 -2.59 -7.41
N ASP A 114 -4.28 -3.66 -6.75
CA ASP A 114 -3.87 -3.62 -5.35
C ASP A 114 -2.35 -3.42 -5.31
N PHE A 115 -1.94 -2.26 -4.81
CA PHE A 115 -0.54 -1.84 -4.77
C PHE A 115 -0.07 -1.54 -3.36
N TYR A 116 1.22 -1.67 -3.17
CA TYR A 116 1.93 -1.05 -2.07
C TYR A 116 3.21 -0.35 -2.59
N VAL A 117 3.75 0.56 -1.81
CA VAL A 117 4.99 1.25 -2.14
C VAL A 117 6.07 0.79 -1.16
N LEU A 118 7.12 0.19 -1.69
CA LEU A 118 8.27 -0.24 -0.92
C LEU A 118 9.38 0.83 -0.99
N ARG A 119 9.90 1.25 0.16
CA ARG A 119 11.14 2.03 0.21
C ARG A 119 12.32 1.08 0.10
N THR A 120 13.17 1.30 -0.90
CA THR A 120 14.34 0.45 -1.13
C THR A 120 15.49 0.78 -0.18
N HIS A 121 16.28 -0.25 0.12
CA HIS A 121 17.51 -0.14 0.89
C HIS A 121 18.64 -0.91 0.21
N GLY A 122 19.82 -0.26 0.15
CA GLY A 122 21.01 -0.84 -0.45
C GLY A 122 21.06 -0.68 -1.97
N ASP A 123 22.07 -1.32 -2.56
CA ASP A 123 22.49 -1.12 -3.95
C ASP A 123 22.28 -2.35 -4.83
N SER A 124 21.55 -3.35 -4.36
CA SER A 124 21.41 -4.63 -5.06
C SER A 124 20.68 -4.56 -6.40
N MET A 125 19.99 -3.45 -6.72
CA MET A 125 19.19 -3.27 -7.94
C MET A 125 19.60 -2.01 -8.71
N ILE A 126 20.80 -1.50 -8.52
CA ILE A 126 21.26 -0.25 -9.14
C ILE A 126 21.35 -0.31 -10.67
N GLU A 127 21.69 -1.48 -11.24
CA GLU A 127 21.76 -1.66 -12.71
C GLU A 127 20.36 -1.75 -13.34
N ALA A 128 19.31 -2.04 -12.55
CA ALA A 128 17.90 -1.89 -12.95
C ALA A 128 17.39 -0.45 -12.75
N GLY A 129 18.26 0.47 -12.33
CA GLY A 129 17.88 1.85 -12.09
C GLY A 129 17.13 2.07 -10.78
N ILE A 130 17.23 1.18 -9.80
CA ILE A 130 16.63 1.30 -8.47
C ILE A 130 17.74 1.56 -7.46
N ASP A 131 17.76 2.78 -6.90
CA ASP A 131 18.78 3.22 -5.96
C ASP A 131 18.29 3.13 -4.51
N ASP A 132 19.22 3.27 -3.58
CA ASP A 132 18.90 3.36 -2.15
C ASP A 132 17.96 4.53 -1.85
N GLY A 133 16.88 4.27 -1.12
CA GLY A 133 15.87 5.26 -0.75
C GLY A 133 14.80 5.55 -1.81
N ASP A 134 14.87 4.93 -2.99
CA ASP A 134 13.81 5.03 -3.99
C ASP A 134 12.49 4.43 -3.47
N LYS A 135 11.38 4.85 -4.05
CA LYS A 135 10.06 4.28 -3.81
C LYS A 135 9.67 3.40 -4.99
N VAL A 136 9.53 2.10 -4.76
CA VAL A 136 9.09 1.13 -5.77
C VAL A 136 7.61 0.84 -5.60
N VAL A 137 6.83 1.05 -6.65
CA VAL A 137 5.41 0.68 -6.69
C VAL A 137 5.32 -0.79 -7.07
N VAL A 138 4.76 -1.58 -6.18
CA VAL A 138 4.68 -3.03 -6.28
C VAL A 138 3.21 -3.44 -6.38
N ARG A 139 2.87 -4.19 -7.43
CA ARG A 139 1.57 -4.84 -7.56
C ARG A 139 1.54 -6.06 -6.66
N LYS A 140 0.57 -6.13 -5.76
CA LYS A 140 0.39 -7.26 -4.85
C LYS A 140 -0.12 -8.47 -5.60
N GLN A 141 0.70 -9.48 -5.72
CA GLN A 141 0.37 -10.77 -6.33
C GLN A 141 1.36 -11.84 -5.88
N ASN A 142 0.97 -13.12 -5.99
CA ASN A 142 1.77 -14.26 -5.52
C ASN A 142 2.43 -15.06 -6.65
N HIS A 143 2.43 -14.53 -7.87
CA HIS A 143 3.04 -15.15 -9.05
C HIS A 143 3.84 -14.11 -9.84
N ALA A 144 4.84 -14.56 -10.57
CA ALA A 144 5.67 -13.73 -11.44
C ALA A 144 6.19 -14.54 -12.64
N ASN A 145 6.55 -13.83 -13.69
CA ASN A 145 7.21 -14.40 -14.86
C ASN A 145 8.73 -14.29 -14.74
N ALA A 146 9.44 -15.10 -15.51
CA ALA A 146 10.89 -14.98 -15.60
C ALA A 146 11.28 -13.59 -16.12
N GLY A 147 12.19 -12.91 -15.40
CA GLY A 147 12.62 -11.56 -15.71
C GLY A 147 11.86 -10.45 -14.95
N ASP A 148 10.76 -10.77 -14.27
CA ASP A 148 10.09 -9.78 -13.42
C ASP A 148 10.96 -9.41 -12.21
N ILE A 149 10.92 -8.15 -11.81
CA ILE A 149 11.49 -7.70 -10.55
C ILE A 149 10.45 -7.96 -9.46
N VAL A 150 10.79 -8.80 -8.50
CA VAL A 150 9.86 -9.25 -7.47
C VAL A 150 10.29 -8.85 -6.06
N VAL A 151 9.31 -8.63 -5.22
CA VAL A 151 9.47 -8.67 -3.76
C VAL A 151 9.23 -10.11 -3.33
N ALA A 152 10.28 -10.77 -2.87
CA ALA A 152 10.25 -12.18 -2.48
C ALA A 152 10.66 -12.35 -1.02
N LEU A 153 9.95 -13.23 -0.31
CA LEU A 153 10.31 -13.71 1.02
C LEU A 153 11.12 -15.00 0.87
N VAL A 154 12.33 -15.00 1.41
CA VAL A 154 13.28 -16.12 1.41
C VAL A 154 13.87 -16.23 2.80
N ASP A 155 13.83 -17.41 3.42
CA ASP A 155 14.40 -17.67 4.75
C ASP A 155 13.99 -16.60 5.80
N ASN A 156 12.73 -16.17 5.78
CA ASN A 156 12.17 -15.10 6.61
C ASN A 156 12.73 -13.69 6.34
N GLU A 157 13.46 -13.49 5.28
CA GLU A 157 13.93 -12.17 4.86
C GLU A 157 13.28 -11.75 3.54
N THR A 158 12.82 -10.50 3.49
CA THR A 158 12.26 -9.93 2.27
C THR A 158 13.34 -9.28 1.43
N THR A 159 13.33 -9.57 0.12
CA THR A 159 14.31 -9.04 -0.82
C THR A 159 13.66 -8.61 -2.14
N LEU A 160 14.24 -7.60 -2.80
CA LEU A 160 13.88 -7.16 -4.16
C LEU A 160 14.94 -7.69 -5.13
N LYS A 161 14.53 -8.53 -6.08
CA LYS A 161 15.44 -9.19 -7.05
C LYS A 161 14.73 -9.47 -8.35
N THR A 162 15.48 -9.67 -9.42
CA THR A 162 14.95 -10.21 -10.67
C THR A 162 14.74 -11.71 -10.54
N TYR A 163 13.54 -12.16 -10.88
CA TYR A 163 13.07 -13.53 -10.68
C TYR A 163 13.34 -14.41 -11.89
N TYR A 164 14.04 -15.53 -11.70
CA TYR A 164 14.27 -16.53 -12.72
C TYR A 164 13.96 -17.94 -12.19
N PRO A 165 12.78 -18.50 -12.49
CA PRO A 165 12.49 -19.89 -12.17
C PRO A 165 13.31 -20.81 -13.12
N GLU A 166 14.00 -21.80 -12.57
CA GLU A 166 14.76 -22.82 -13.29
C GLU A 166 14.18 -24.20 -12.99
N PRO A 167 13.00 -24.55 -13.56
CA PRO A 167 12.27 -25.78 -13.22
C PRO A 167 13.07 -27.05 -13.53
N GLU A 168 13.88 -27.07 -14.58
CA GLU A 168 14.73 -28.20 -14.93
C GLU A 168 15.80 -28.50 -13.86
N LYS A 169 16.15 -27.48 -13.05
CA LYS A 169 17.11 -27.59 -11.96
C LYS A 169 16.45 -27.64 -10.59
N HIS A 170 15.10 -27.68 -10.54
CA HIS A 170 14.31 -27.62 -9.32
C HIS A 170 14.74 -26.50 -8.38
N ARG A 171 14.94 -25.29 -8.93
CA ARG A 171 15.38 -24.12 -8.16
C ARG A 171 14.87 -22.81 -8.73
N ILE A 172 14.97 -21.78 -7.93
CA ILE A 172 14.70 -20.40 -8.28
C ILE A 172 16.00 -19.61 -8.09
N ARG A 173 16.31 -18.78 -9.09
CA ARG A 173 17.41 -17.84 -9.05
C ARG A 173 16.83 -16.44 -8.89
N LEU A 174 17.17 -15.79 -7.80
CA LEU A 174 16.87 -14.39 -7.54
C LEU A 174 18.15 -13.59 -7.81
N HIS A 175 18.13 -12.84 -8.91
CA HIS A 175 19.30 -12.14 -9.43
C HIS A 175 19.32 -10.68 -8.94
N PRO A 176 20.39 -10.24 -8.28
CA PRO A 176 20.61 -8.82 -8.02
C PRO A 176 21.02 -8.14 -9.34
N GLU A 177 20.46 -7.00 -9.62
CA GLU A 177 20.91 -6.14 -10.72
C GLU A 177 22.10 -5.28 -10.26
N ASN A 178 23.18 -5.98 -9.87
CA ASN A 178 24.45 -5.42 -9.45
C ASN A 178 25.56 -6.46 -9.66
N LYS A 179 26.50 -6.17 -10.56
CA LYS A 179 27.61 -7.07 -10.92
C LYS A 179 28.52 -7.50 -9.78
N THR A 180 28.54 -6.73 -8.68
CA THR A 180 29.36 -7.06 -7.51
C THR A 180 28.71 -8.06 -6.57
N MET A 181 27.44 -8.36 -6.77
CA MET A 181 26.65 -9.25 -5.94
C MET A 181 26.40 -10.60 -6.61
N LYS A 182 26.18 -11.63 -5.80
CA LYS A 182 25.89 -12.99 -6.27
C LYS A 182 24.40 -13.27 -6.26
N ASP A 183 23.98 -14.19 -7.16
CA ASP A 183 22.62 -14.71 -7.16
C ASP A 183 22.29 -15.41 -5.85
N ILE A 184 21.04 -15.26 -5.43
CA ILE A 184 20.43 -16.05 -4.35
C ILE A 184 19.75 -17.25 -5.01
N ILE A 185 20.21 -18.46 -4.69
CA ILE A 185 19.67 -19.69 -5.23
C ILE A 185 18.88 -20.41 -4.16
N VAL A 186 17.58 -20.60 -4.40
CA VAL A 186 16.68 -21.25 -3.43
C VAL A 186 15.84 -22.33 -4.12
N ARG A 187 15.26 -23.22 -3.35
CA ARG A 187 14.30 -24.21 -3.85
C ARG A 187 12.89 -23.64 -3.98
N GLU A 188 12.56 -22.74 -3.08
CA GLU A 188 11.27 -22.07 -3.01
C GLU A 188 11.43 -20.65 -2.48
N CYS A 189 10.53 -19.77 -2.87
CA CYS A 189 10.37 -18.44 -2.29
C CYS A 189 8.88 -18.07 -2.34
N TYR A 190 8.47 -17.15 -1.47
CA TYR A 190 7.13 -16.61 -1.50
C TYR A 190 7.12 -15.23 -2.16
N ILE A 191 6.43 -15.10 -3.31
CA ILE A 191 6.31 -13.81 -4.02
C ILE A 191 5.23 -12.99 -3.33
N GLN A 192 5.59 -11.80 -2.87
CA GLN A 192 4.69 -10.84 -2.23
C GLN A 192 4.19 -9.77 -3.20
N GLY A 193 4.84 -9.64 -4.37
CA GLY A 193 4.42 -8.75 -5.43
C GLY A 193 5.47 -8.58 -6.52
N VAL A 194 5.05 -7.92 -7.60
CA VAL A 194 5.89 -7.56 -8.76
C VAL A 194 6.06 -6.04 -8.79
N ALA A 195 7.30 -5.58 -8.91
CA ALA A 195 7.65 -4.17 -9.05
C ALA A 195 7.30 -3.70 -10.46
N GLU A 196 6.48 -2.65 -10.57
CA GLU A 196 6.06 -2.12 -11.88
C GLU A 196 6.63 -0.74 -12.17
N HIS A 197 6.83 0.09 -11.13
CA HIS A 197 7.33 1.46 -11.30
C HIS A 197 8.31 1.84 -10.21
N VAL A 198 9.19 2.78 -10.55
CA VAL A 198 10.11 3.42 -9.59
C VAL A 198 9.80 4.91 -9.53
N ILE A 199 9.61 5.43 -8.33
CA ILE A 199 9.44 6.86 -8.07
C ILE A 199 10.74 7.38 -7.48
N LYS A 200 11.44 8.22 -8.22
CA LYS A 200 12.71 8.82 -7.83
C LYS A 200 12.57 10.30 -7.55
N LYS A 201 13.27 10.76 -6.52
CA LYS A 201 13.50 12.19 -6.33
C LYS A 201 14.71 12.60 -7.19
N LEU A 202 14.47 13.39 -8.21
CA LEU A 202 15.58 13.99 -8.95
C LEU A 202 16.23 15.07 -8.07
N ASN A 203 17.48 14.81 -7.66
CA ASN A 203 18.28 15.82 -7.01
C ASN A 203 18.73 16.79 -8.10
N GLY A 204 18.12 17.97 -8.15
CA GLY A 204 18.61 19.07 -9.00
C GLY A 204 20.07 19.37 -8.63
N ARG A 205 20.93 19.45 -9.65
CA ARG A 205 22.28 19.98 -9.52
C ARG A 205 22.25 21.46 -9.23
#